data_b1582b356b09d41bda38aaf733ad546b
#
_entry.id   b1582b356b09d41bda38aaf733ad546b
#
_cell.length_a   1.000
_cell.length_b   1.000
_cell.length_c   1.000
_cell.angle_alpha   90.00
_cell.angle_beta   90.00
_cell.angle_gamma   90.00
#
_symmetry.space_group_name_H-M   'P 1'
#
loop_
_entity.id
_entity.type
_entity.pdbx_description
1 polymer ?
#
loop_
_entity_poly.entity_id
_entity_poly.type
_entity_poly.pdbx_seq_one_letter_code
_entity_poly.pdbx_strand_id
1 'polypeptide(L)'
;MKWSLYNFIIRNGSDYLLYNSLTNELMACVGGINSLLNEYKNNMDGLKQIHSELYNYLDAQKFIVSDETDEAKQFIEHQKATDTSNDSLRIIINPTLDCNLRCWYCYEKHREGSTIHNDVDLAIKTFIKKEIEDKSLKSLSLSFFGGEPLMHFRKQVLPLILYTKELCITHKVNAERKSKVDDNTAKMQ
;
A
#
# COMPACT_ATOMS: atom_id res chain seq x y z
N MET A 1 24.98 -14.25 -9.85
CA MET A 1 23.93 -13.26 -9.49
C MET A 1 23.35 -12.67 -10.75
N LYS A 2 22.06 -12.37 -10.76
CA LYS A 2 21.35 -11.73 -11.88
C LYS A 2 20.61 -10.46 -11.43
N TRP A 3 20.32 -9.62 -12.39
CA TRP A 3 19.51 -8.42 -12.22
C TRP A 3 18.08 -8.81 -11.86
N SER A 4 17.49 -8.17 -10.83
CA SER A 4 16.10 -8.46 -10.43
C SER A 4 15.11 -8.09 -11.52
N LEU A 5 14.10 -8.92 -11.73
CA LEU A 5 13.00 -8.69 -12.67
C LEU A 5 12.14 -7.47 -12.31
N TYR A 6 12.19 -7.05 -11.06
CA TYR A 6 11.39 -5.96 -10.51
C TYR A 6 12.12 -4.62 -10.48
N ASN A 7 13.29 -4.53 -11.11
CA ASN A 7 14.05 -3.30 -11.22
C ASN A 7 13.56 -2.41 -12.36
N PHE A 8 13.39 -1.13 -12.08
CA PHE A 8 13.05 -0.08 -13.03
C PHE A 8 14.09 1.03 -12.95
N ILE A 9 14.58 1.47 -14.11
CA ILE A 9 15.42 2.66 -14.20
C ILE A 9 14.54 3.81 -14.68
N ILE A 10 14.41 4.84 -13.88
CA ILE A 10 13.53 5.98 -14.09
C ILE A 10 14.38 7.24 -14.26
N ARG A 11 14.14 8.00 -15.32
CA ARG A 11 14.84 9.28 -15.54
C ARG A 11 14.29 10.33 -14.58
N ASN A 12 15.19 11.05 -13.91
CA ASN A 12 14.86 12.15 -13.00
C ASN A 12 15.70 13.39 -13.36
N GLY A 13 15.20 14.22 -14.25
CA GLY A 13 15.95 15.36 -14.78
C GLY A 13 17.19 14.92 -15.58
N SER A 14 18.39 15.29 -15.11
CA SER A 14 19.69 14.84 -15.63
C SER A 14 20.13 13.48 -15.11
N ASP A 15 19.56 13.04 -14.00
CA ASP A 15 19.96 11.83 -13.29
C ASP A 15 18.97 10.68 -13.50
N TYR A 16 19.26 9.55 -12.89
CA TYR A 16 18.42 8.36 -12.94
C TYR A 16 18.18 7.82 -11.53
N LEU A 17 17.03 7.17 -11.36
CA LEU A 17 16.67 6.43 -10.16
C LEU A 17 16.54 4.96 -10.53
N LEU A 18 17.16 4.09 -9.74
CA LEU A 18 16.90 2.66 -9.77
C LEU A 18 15.89 2.34 -8.68
N TYR A 19 14.75 1.77 -9.06
CA TYR A 19 13.67 1.38 -8.17
C TYR A 19 13.37 -0.11 -8.29
N ASN A 20 13.29 -0.81 -7.18
CA ASN A 20 12.82 -2.19 -7.14
C ASN A 20 11.39 -2.24 -6.58
N SER A 21 10.44 -2.63 -7.41
CA SER A 21 9.03 -2.65 -7.02
C SER A 21 8.63 -3.81 -6.09
N LEU A 22 9.47 -4.83 -5.95
CA LEU A 22 9.24 -5.94 -5.03
C LEU A 22 9.65 -5.58 -3.60
N THR A 23 10.81 -4.94 -3.44
CA THR A 23 11.36 -4.55 -2.13
C THR A 23 11.00 -3.13 -1.73
N ASN A 24 10.48 -2.31 -2.67
CA ASN A 24 10.23 -0.88 -2.52
C ASN A 24 11.51 -0.06 -2.25
N GLU A 25 12.66 -0.56 -2.67
CA GLU A 25 13.95 0.11 -2.52
C GLU A 25 14.21 1.08 -3.67
N LEU A 26 14.81 2.22 -3.33
CA LEU A 26 15.13 3.29 -4.27
C LEU A 26 16.58 3.73 -4.12
N MET A 27 17.31 3.81 -5.25
CA MET A 27 18.70 4.28 -5.31
C MET A 27 18.84 5.38 -6.35
N ALA A 28 19.52 6.47 -6.01
CA ALA A 28 19.90 7.50 -6.98
C ALA A 28 21.16 7.06 -7.76
N CYS A 29 21.05 7.06 -9.07
CA CYS A 29 22.15 6.72 -9.99
C CYS A 29 22.84 8.01 -10.48
N VAL A 30 23.73 8.52 -9.67
CA VAL A 30 24.52 9.74 -9.95
C VAL A 30 25.91 9.39 -10.50
N GLY A 31 26.59 10.36 -11.12
CA GLY A 31 28.03 10.24 -11.45
C GLY A 31 28.41 9.05 -12.34
N GLY A 32 27.59 8.73 -13.34
CA GLY A 32 27.90 7.64 -14.28
C GLY A 32 27.46 6.24 -13.84
N ILE A 33 26.90 6.08 -12.64
CA ILE A 33 26.40 4.79 -12.13
C ILE A 33 25.36 4.19 -13.08
N ASN A 34 24.47 5.01 -13.67
CA ASN A 34 23.51 4.51 -14.65
C ASN A 34 24.17 3.87 -15.88
N SER A 35 25.24 4.46 -16.39
CA SER A 35 25.99 3.88 -17.51
C SER A 35 26.62 2.56 -17.12
N LEU A 36 27.23 2.49 -15.95
CA LEU A 36 27.83 1.28 -15.39
C LEU A 36 26.77 0.17 -15.21
N LEU A 37 25.61 0.50 -14.66
CA LEU A 37 24.53 -0.47 -14.50
C LEU A 37 24.02 -0.99 -15.84
N ASN A 38 23.86 -0.13 -16.85
CA ASN A 38 23.43 -0.54 -18.18
C ASN A 38 24.44 -1.46 -18.88
N GLU A 39 25.73 -1.22 -18.66
CA GLU A 39 26.83 -2.04 -19.21
C GLU A 39 26.87 -3.43 -18.55
N TYR A 40 26.72 -3.45 -17.21
CA TYR A 40 26.99 -4.67 -16.43
C TYR A 40 25.73 -5.40 -15.93
N LYS A 41 24.53 -4.92 -16.20
CA LYS A 41 23.28 -5.58 -15.74
C LYS A 41 23.14 -7.06 -16.12
N ASN A 42 23.84 -7.50 -17.16
CA ASN A 42 23.88 -8.90 -17.60
C ASN A 42 25.21 -9.60 -17.23
N ASN A 43 26.10 -8.93 -16.51
CA ASN A 43 27.43 -9.47 -16.10
C ASN A 43 27.76 -8.96 -14.70
N MET A 44 27.08 -9.50 -13.68
CA MET A 44 27.27 -9.08 -12.29
C MET A 44 28.66 -9.41 -11.75
N ASP A 45 29.31 -10.46 -12.24
CA ASP A 45 30.69 -10.80 -11.84
C ASP A 45 31.69 -9.76 -12.36
N GLY A 46 31.47 -9.24 -13.56
CA GLY A 46 32.24 -8.11 -14.08
C GLY A 46 32.05 -6.84 -13.25
N LEU A 47 30.82 -6.54 -12.87
CA LEU A 47 30.54 -5.41 -11.98
C LEU A 47 31.24 -5.54 -10.64
N LYS A 48 31.23 -6.73 -10.06
CA LYS A 48 31.88 -7.02 -8.78
C LYS A 48 33.39 -6.75 -8.82
N GLN A 49 34.04 -7.07 -9.96
CA GLN A 49 35.48 -6.84 -10.16
C GLN A 49 35.81 -5.36 -10.28
N ILE A 50 34.99 -4.58 -10.98
CA ILE A 50 35.24 -3.16 -11.27
C ILE A 50 34.77 -2.26 -10.12
N HIS A 51 33.62 -2.58 -9.50
CA HIS A 51 33.03 -1.75 -8.46
C HIS A 51 32.34 -2.61 -7.39
N SER A 52 33.15 -3.22 -6.53
CA SER A 52 32.68 -4.14 -5.48
C SER A 52 31.71 -3.51 -4.49
N GLU A 53 31.89 -2.23 -4.15
CA GLU A 53 30.99 -1.53 -3.22
C GLU A 53 29.57 -1.39 -3.79
N LEU A 54 29.45 -0.99 -5.07
CA LEU A 54 28.17 -0.93 -5.75
C LEU A 54 27.52 -2.31 -5.83
N TYR A 55 28.30 -3.34 -6.21
CA TYR A 55 27.81 -4.71 -6.24
C TYR A 55 27.26 -5.16 -4.88
N ASN A 56 27.98 -4.93 -3.79
CA ASN A 56 27.54 -5.30 -2.44
C ASN A 56 26.29 -4.53 -2.02
N TYR A 57 26.18 -3.25 -2.39
CA TYR A 57 25.01 -2.46 -2.15
C TYR A 57 23.79 -3.02 -2.90
N LEU A 58 23.94 -3.33 -4.19
CA LEU A 58 22.87 -3.90 -5.01
C LEU A 58 22.38 -5.24 -4.47
N ASP A 59 23.28 -6.08 -3.94
CA ASP A 59 22.92 -7.36 -3.32
C ASP A 59 22.20 -7.15 -1.98
N ALA A 60 22.72 -6.28 -1.12
CA ALA A 60 22.12 -5.97 0.17
C ALA A 60 20.70 -5.42 0.02
N GLN A 61 20.46 -4.57 -0.98
CA GLN A 61 19.15 -3.97 -1.26
C GLN A 61 18.28 -4.79 -2.23
N LYS A 62 18.74 -5.99 -2.62
CA LYS A 62 18.00 -6.91 -3.51
C LYS A 62 17.71 -6.37 -4.92
N PHE A 63 18.53 -5.45 -5.41
CA PHE A 63 18.54 -5.09 -6.83
C PHE A 63 19.17 -6.19 -7.69
N ILE A 64 20.01 -7.02 -7.12
CA ILE A 64 20.49 -8.27 -7.71
C ILE A 64 20.16 -9.45 -6.80
N VAL A 65 19.90 -10.60 -7.42
CA VAL A 65 19.47 -11.82 -6.74
C VAL A 65 20.27 -13.02 -7.25
N SER A 66 20.24 -14.14 -6.52
CA SER A 66 20.87 -15.38 -6.99
C SER A 66 20.28 -15.82 -8.33
N ASP A 67 21.10 -16.40 -9.19
CA ASP A 67 20.68 -16.96 -10.49
C ASP A 67 19.59 -18.01 -10.34
N GLU A 68 19.59 -18.75 -9.22
CA GLU A 68 18.61 -19.78 -8.88
C GLU A 68 17.29 -19.22 -8.35
N THR A 69 17.23 -17.92 -8.03
CA THR A 69 16.02 -17.30 -7.46
C THR A 69 14.94 -17.19 -8.52
N ASP A 70 13.80 -17.83 -8.28
CA ASP A 70 12.56 -17.60 -9.03
C ASP A 70 11.74 -16.50 -8.34
N GLU A 71 11.99 -15.24 -8.73
CA GLU A 71 11.33 -14.07 -8.14
C GLU A 71 9.82 -14.06 -8.41
N ALA A 72 9.37 -14.55 -9.56
CA ALA A 72 7.96 -14.63 -9.89
C ALA A 72 7.23 -15.61 -8.96
N LYS A 73 7.83 -16.76 -8.70
CA LYS A 73 7.32 -17.74 -7.75
C LYS A 73 7.29 -17.19 -6.33
N GLN A 74 8.37 -16.54 -5.88
CA GLN A 74 8.41 -15.90 -4.56
C GLN A 74 7.32 -14.85 -4.40
N PHE A 75 7.08 -14.03 -5.42
CA PHE A 75 6.01 -13.05 -5.41
C PHE A 75 4.63 -13.70 -5.29
N ILE A 76 4.36 -14.74 -6.10
CA ILE A 76 3.08 -15.48 -6.05
C ILE A 76 2.87 -16.14 -4.68
N GLU A 77 3.90 -16.74 -4.10
CA GLU A 77 3.83 -17.37 -2.78
C GLU A 77 3.58 -16.32 -1.68
N HIS A 78 4.23 -15.16 -1.76
CA HIS A 78 3.99 -14.06 -0.83
C HIS A 78 2.56 -13.52 -0.94
N GLN A 79 2.05 -13.32 -2.16
CA GLN A 79 0.67 -12.90 -2.40
C GLN A 79 -0.32 -13.92 -1.85
N LYS A 80 -0.14 -15.21 -2.14
CA LYS A 80 -1.00 -16.27 -1.60
C LYS A 80 -1.00 -16.29 -0.07
N ALA A 81 0.17 -16.17 0.56
CA ALA A 81 0.27 -16.11 2.00
C ALA A 81 -0.47 -14.90 2.59
N THR A 82 -0.39 -13.75 1.92
CA THR A 82 -1.12 -12.53 2.32
C THR A 82 -2.63 -12.70 2.14
N ASP A 83 -3.06 -13.22 0.99
CA ASP A 83 -4.49 -13.37 0.65
C ASP A 83 -5.18 -14.43 1.51
N THR A 84 -4.44 -15.45 1.97
CA THR A 84 -4.96 -16.51 2.85
C THR A 84 -4.80 -16.21 4.34
N SER A 85 -4.10 -15.13 4.69
CA SER A 85 -3.96 -14.70 6.07
C SER A 85 -5.29 -14.22 6.62
N ASN A 86 -5.73 -14.82 7.72
CA ASN A 86 -6.90 -14.35 8.48
C ASN A 86 -6.52 -13.37 9.60
N ASP A 87 -5.27 -12.90 9.63
CA ASP A 87 -4.72 -12.05 10.68
C ASP A 87 -5.15 -10.60 10.56
N SER A 88 -5.50 -10.17 9.36
CA SER A 88 -5.85 -8.77 9.08
C SER A 88 -7.14 -8.65 8.28
N LEU A 89 -7.96 -7.68 8.65
CA LEU A 89 -9.17 -7.34 7.94
C LEU A 89 -9.12 -5.89 7.48
N ARG A 90 -9.33 -5.67 6.18
CA ARG A 90 -9.47 -4.31 5.63
C ARG A 90 -10.88 -4.14 5.10
N ILE A 91 -11.59 -3.13 5.60
CA ILE A 91 -12.94 -2.78 5.18
C ILE A 91 -12.91 -1.39 4.56
N ILE A 92 -13.47 -1.27 3.36
CA ILE A 92 -13.67 0.01 2.67
C ILE A 92 -15.18 0.26 2.64
N ILE A 93 -15.60 1.40 3.18
CA ILE A 93 -17.01 1.79 3.29
C ILE A 93 -17.23 3.06 2.48
N ASN A 94 -18.26 3.04 1.63
CA ASN A 94 -18.72 4.22 0.90
C ASN A 94 -19.96 4.78 1.63
N PRO A 95 -19.78 5.76 2.54
CA PRO A 95 -20.90 6.30 3.32
C PRO A 95 -21.88 7.10 2.45
N THR A 96 -21.40 7.61 1.33
CA THR A 96 -22.21 8.40 0.41
C THR A 96 -21.62 8.37 -1.01
N LEU A 97 -22.46 8.54 -2.02
CA LEU A 97 -22.06 8.91 -3.39
C LEU A 97 -22.27 10.40 -3.66
N ASP A 98 -22.74 11.16 -2.65
CA ASP A 98 -22.82 12.61 -2.74
C ASP A 98 -21.44 13.24 -2.58
N CYS A 99 -21.18 14.33 -3.31
CA CYS A 99 -19.88 14.97 -3.32
C CYS A 99 -20.03 16.47 -3.63
N ASN A 100 -19.42 17.30 -2.81
CA ASN A 100 -19.33 18.74 -3.02
C ASN A 100 -18.14 19.18 -3.89
N LEU A 101 -17.33 18.20 -4.36
CA LEU A 101 -16.19 18.42 -5.24
C LEU A 101 -16.53 18.11 -6.71
N ARG A 102 -15.67 18.57 -7.64
CA ARG A 102 -15.79 18.34 -9.09
C ARG A 102 -14.41 18.02 -9.68
N CYS A 103 -13.80 16.92 -9.19
CA CYS A 103 -12.48 16.52 -9.65
C CYS A 103 -12.55 16.04 -11.11
N TRP A 104 -11.68 16.56 -11.96
CA TRP A 104 -11.66 16.26 -13.40
C TRP A 104 -11.36 14.78 -13.72
N TYR A 105 -10.72 14.07 -12.81
CA TYR A 105 -10.37 12.65 -12.91
C TYR A 105 -11.34 11.73 -12.15
N CYS A 106 -12.44 12.27 -11.62
CA CYS A 106 -13.37 11.47 -10.83
C CYS A 106 -14.12 10.48 -11.73
N TYR A 107 -14.03 9.20 -11.40
CA TYR A 107 -14.74 8.13 -12.08
C TYR A 107 -16.10 7.79 -11.45
N GLU A 108 -16.40 8.38 -10.29
CA GLU A 108 -17.64 8.11 -9.57
C GLU A 108 -18.82 8.89 -10.15
N LYS A 109 -19.98 8.23 -10.20
CA LYS A 109 -21.24 8.90 -10.51
C LYS A 109 -21.82 9.45 -9.21
N HIS A 110 -21.71 10.77 -9.04
CA HIS A 110 -22.24 11.43 -7.87
C HIS A 110 -23.77 11.32 -7.84
N ARG A 111 -24.32 11.05 -6.65
CA ARG A 111 -25.75 10.95 -6.38
C ARG A 111 -26.09 11.82 -5.18
N GLU A 112 -26.69 12.97 -5.45
CA GLU A 112 -27.07 13.94 -4.43
C GLU A 112 -28.00 13.30 -3.37
N GLY A 113 -27.75 13.62 -2.09
CA GLY A 113 -28.50 13.10 -0.95
C GLY A 113 -28.31 11.62 -0.66
N SER A 114 -27.40 10.95 -1.38
CA SER A 114 -27.09 9.53 -1.14
C SER A 114 -26.45 9.36 0.25
N THR A 115 -26.88 8.34 0.98
CA THR A 115 -26.37 8.03 2.32
C THR A 115 -26.59 6.56 2.66
N ILE A 116 -25.80 6.01 3.58
CA ILE A 116 -26.03 4.67 4.12
C ILE A 116 -27.33 4.65 4.93
N HIS A 117 -28.18 3.67 4.66
CA HIS A 117 -29.38 3.41 5.45
C HIS A 117 -29.03 2.75 6.80
N ASN A 118 -29.91 2.89 7.80
CA ASN A 118 -29.66 2.38 9.15
C ASN A 118 -29.48 0.86 9.22
N ASP A 119 -30.17 0.11 8.37
CA ASP A 119 -30.03 -1.34 8.26
C ASP A 119 -28.67 -1.76 7.73
N VAL A 120 -28.12 -1.02 6.78
CA VAL A 120 -26.76 -1.23 6.25
C VAL A 120 -25.71 -0.86 7.30
N ASP A 121 -25.88 0.26 8.03
CA ASP A 121 -25.01 0.63 9.15
C ASP A 121 -24.98 -0.47 10.23
N LEU A 122 -26.15 -0.99 10.58
CA LEU A 122 -26.26 -2.11 11.52
C LEU A 122 -25.59 -3.37 11.00
N ALA A 123 -25.77 -3.69 9.72
CA ALA A 123 -25.14 -4.85 9.09
C ALA A 123 -23.61 -4.73 9.10
N ILE A 124 -23.06 -3.55 8.81
CA ILE A 124 -21.60 -3.29 8.87
C ILE A 124 -21.10 -3.50 10.30
N LYS A 125 -21.75 -2.96 11.30
CA LYS A 125 -21.37 -3.12 12.72
C LYS A 125 -21.43 -4.58 13.15
N THR A 126 -22.45 -5.30 12.75
CA THR A 126 -22.62 -6.74 13.05
C THR A 126 -21.52 -7.55 12.37
N PHE A 127 -21.20 -7.25 11.12
CA PHE A 127 -20.09 -7.89 10.40
C PHE A 127 -18.75 -7.67 11.09
N ILE A 128 -18.43 -6.41 11.42
CA ILE A 128 -17.17 -6.07 12.12
C ILE A 128 -17.06 -6.83 13.45
N LYS A 129 -18.14 -6.84 14.24
CA LYS A 129 -18.18 -7.55 15.51
C LYS A 129 -17.91 -9.04 15.32
N LYS A 130 -18.63 -9.67 14.40
CA LYS A 130 -18.47 -11.10 14.10
C LYS A 130 -17.06 -11.45 13.67
N GLU A 131 -16.46 -10.66 12.76
CA GLU A 131 -15.10 -10.90 12.28
C GLU A 131 -14.06 -10.78 13.41
N ILE A 132 -14.27 -9.87 14.35
CA ILE A 132 -13.38 -9.70 15.51
C ILE A 132 -13.57 -10.85 16.51
N GLU A 133 -14.80 -11.31 16.75
CA GLU A 133 -15.10 -12.36 17.72
C GLU A 133 -14.77 -13.76 17.22
N ASP A 134 -15.04 -14.05 15.92
CA ASP A 134 -14.88 -15.39 15.34
C ASP A 134 -13.46 -15.65 14.82
N LYS A 135 -12.71 -14.59 14.53
CA LYS A 135 -11.36 -14.69 13.97
C LYS A 135 -10.34 -14.10 14.92
N SER A 136 -9.17 -14.74 14.99
CA SER A 136 -8.03 -14.22 15.75
C SER A 136 -7.34 -13.08 15.01
N LEU A 137 -8.08 -12.00 14.72
CA LEU A 137 -7.54 -10.83 14.01
C LEU A 137 -6.45 -10.16 14.84
N LYS A 138 -5.32 -9.87 14.20
CA LYS A 138 -4.25 -9.03 14.76
C LYS A 138 -4.45 -7.56 14.44
N SER A 139 -5.02 -7.27 13.25
CA SER A 139 -5.27 -5.90 12.82
C SER A 139 -6.58 -5.74 12.05
N LEU A 140 -7.20 -4.58 12.21
CA LEU A 140 -8.38 -4.16 11.44
C LEU A 140 -8.15 -2.75 10.91
N SER A 141 -8.28 -2.59 9.58
CA SER A 141 -8.17 -1.31 8.90
C SER A 141 -9.53 -0.89 8.36
N LEU A 142 -10.00 0.28 8.79
CA LEU A 142 -11.24 0.88 8.32
C LEU A 142 -10.94 2.10 7.45
N SER A 143 -11.41 2.05 6.20
CA SER A 143 -11.23 3.12 5.21
C SER A 143 -12.58 3.61 4.72
N PHE A 144 -12.65 4.90 4.41
CA PHE A 144 -13.86 5.51 3.85
C PHE A 144 -13.55 6.06 2.46
N PHE A 145 -14.45 5.77 1.53
CA PHE A 145 -14.34 6.16 0.13
C PHE A 145 -15.72 6.59 -0.41
N GLY A 146 -15.92 6.72 -1.72
CA GLY A 146 -17.15 7.14 -2.36
C GLY A 146 -17.08 8.61 -2.77
N GLY A 147 -18.19 9.33 -2.78
CA GLY A 147 -18.24 10.76 -3.08
C GLY A 147 -17.29 11.56 -2.17
N GLU A 148 -17.83 12.35 -1.24
CA GLU A 148 -17.01 12.97 -0.19
C GLU A 148 -17.46 12.46 1.20
N PRO A 149 -16.75 11.50 1.78
CA PRO A 149 -17.13 10.90 3.07
C PRO A 149 -17.26 11.90 4.21
N LEU A 150 -16.51 13.01 4.17
CA LEU A 150 -16.56 14.04 5.21
C LEU A 150 -17.87 14.82 5.26
N MET A 151 -18.67 14.81 4.18
CA MET A 151 -20.01 15.40 4.20
C MET A 151 -20.93 14.71 5.23
N HIS A 152 -20.70 13.41 5.46
CA HIS A 152 -21.46 12.61 6.45
C HIS A 152 -20.62 12.20 7.66
N PHE A 153 -19.52 12.92 7.94
CA PHE A 153 -18.55 12.56 8.97
C PHE A 153 -19.22 12.33 10.34
N ARG A 154 -19.96 13.32 10.84
CA ARG A 154 -20.56 13.24 12.20
C ARG A 154 -21.67 12.21 12.32
N LYS A 155 -22.43 11.98 11.24
CA LYS A 155 -23.61 11.12 11.28
C LYS A 155 -23.31 9.65 11.02
N GLN A 156 -22.28 9.36 10.21
CA GLN A 156 -21.98 8.00 9.75
C GLN A 156 -20.53 7.58 9.99
N VAL A 157 -19.56 8.38 9.55
CA VAL A 157 -18.15 7.99 9.62
C VAL A 157 -17.66 7.91 11.06
N LEU A 158 -17.88 8.96 11.85
CA LEU A 158 -17.41 9.02 13.24
C LEU A 158 -18.01 7.94 14.13
N PRO A 159 -19.34 7.66 14.11
CA PRO A 159 -19.92 6.58 14.89
C PRO A 159 -19.34 5.20 14.56
N LEU A 160 -19.09 4.91 13.27
CA LEU A 160 -18.45 3.66 12.86
C LEU A 160 -16.99 3.56 13.35
N ILE A 161 -16.25 4.64 13.28
CA ILE A 161 -14.88 4.70 13.81
C ILE A 161 -14.87 4.43 15.32
N LEU A 162 -15.74 5.10 16.07
CA LEU A 162 -15.78 4.95 17.53
C LEU A 162 -16.21 3.54 17.94
N TYR A 163 -17.24 3.00 17.31
CA TYR A 163 -17.70 1.63 17.53
C TYR A 163 -16.58 0.60 17.26
N THR A 164 -15.94 0.71 16.10
CA THR A 164 -14.85 -0.20 15.71
C THR A 164 -13.67 -0.08 16.66
N LYS A 165 -13.31 1.15 17.06
CA LYS A 165 -12.22 1.38 18.02
C LYS A 165 -12.48 0.71 19.37
N GLU A 166 -13.69 0.84 19.89
CA GLU A 166 -14.10 0.24 21.17
C GLU A 166 -13.98 -1.29 21.11
N LEU A 167 -14.49 -1.90 20.04
CA LEU A 167 -14.36 -3.36 19.83
C LEU A 167 -12.89 -3.78 19.74
N CYS A 168 -12.08 -3.07 18.97
CA CYS A 168 -10.66 -3.40 18.81
C CYS A 168 -9.91 -3.32 20.14
N ILE A 169 -10.21 -2.32 20.98
CA ILE A 169 -9.61 -2.20 22.32
C ILE A 169 -10.02 -3.39 23.19
N THR A 170 -11.31 -3.73 23.21
CA THR A 170 -11.85 -4.83 24.02
C THR A 170 -11.24 -6.17 23.66
N HIS A 171 -11.02 -6.43 22.36
CA HIS A 171 -10.49 -7.70 21.86
C HIS A 171 -8.98 -7.68 21.56
N LYS A 172 -8.27 -6.60 21.93
CA LYS A 172 -6.81 -6.43 21.72
C LYS A 172 -6.37 -6.52 20.26
N VAL A 173 -7.23 -6.07 19.35
CA VAL A 173 -6.94 -5.97 17.91
C VAL A 173 -6.32 -4.62 17.61
N ASN A 174 -5.26 -4.58 16.80
CA ASN A 174 -4.66 -3.32 16.38
C ASN A 174 -5.57 -2.60 15.37
N ALA A 175 -6.04 -1.40 15.70
CA ALA A 175 -6.92 -0.62 14.85
C ALA A 175 -6.14 0.40 14.00
N GLU A 176 -6.10 0.20 12.69
CA GLU A 176 -5.51 1.16 11.75
C GLU A 176 -6.61 2.00 11.08
N ARG A 177 -6.40 3.31 11.06
CA ARG A 177 -7.21 4.25 10.25
C ARG A 177 -6.41 4.68 9.03
N LYS A 178 -6.96 4.43 7.85
CA LYS A 178 -6.51 5.09 6.62
C LYS A 178 -7.69 5.88 6.06
N SER A 179 -7.64 7.21 6.19
CA SER A 179 -8.47 8.10 5.38
C SER A 179 -7.64 8.52 4.17
N LYS A 180 -8.28 8.73 3.03
CA LYS A 180 -7.65 9.36 1.85
C LYS A 180 -7.41 10.87 2.02
N VAL A 181 -7.40 11.38 3.23
CA VAL A 181 -6.80 12.70 3.49
C VAL A 181 -5.31 12.44 3.43
N ASP A 182 -4.71 12.73 2.28
CA ASP A 182 -3.30 12.55 2.01
C ASP A 182 -2.46 13.11 3.16
N ASP A 183 -1.42 12.36 3.58
CA ASP A 183 -0.41 12.77 4.56
C ASP A 183 0.31 14.10 4.19
N ASN A 184 -0.03 14.70 3.07
CA ASN A 184 0.50 15.98 2.61
C ASN A 184 -0.03 17.20 3.38
N THR A 185 -1.14 17.08 4.11
CA THR A 185 -1.67 18.19 4.91
C THR A 185 -1.02 18.31 6.30
N ALA A 186 -0.34 17.28 6.78
CA ALA A 186 0.34 17.29 8.07
C ALA A 186 1.71 18.00 8.06
N LYS A 187 2.19 18.46 6.90
CA LYS A 187 3.47 19.17 6.75
C LYS A 187 3.33 20.69 6.50
N MET A 188 2.13 21.24 6.64
CA MET A 188 1.86 22.69 6.54
C MET A 188 1.29 23.22 7.86
N GLN A 189 1.99 23.01 8.97
CA GLN A 189 1.87 23.79 10.19
C GLN A 189 3.25 23.99 10.81
#